data_a5d59838e9faf2b0a6b98b80ffc74178
#
_entry.id   a5d59838e9faf2b0a6b98b80ffc74178
#
_cell.length_a   1.000
_cell.length_b   1.000
_cell.length_c   1.000
_cell.angle_alpha   90.00
_cell.angle_beta   90.00
_cell.angle_gamma   90.00
#
_symmetry.space_group_name_H-M   'P 1'
#
loop_
_entity.id
_entity.type
_entity.pdbx_description
1 polymer ?
#
loop_
_entity_poly.entity_id
_entity_poly.type
_entity_poly.pdbx_seq_one_letter_code
_entity_poly.pdbx_strand_id
1 'polypeptide(L)'
;MSDSASPSASISLSGPIDVPEVLTRAGIDYVSVHDQRLLAIYRTGIFNVVTEPESVSNARTLEIECWEAPLPSRGDERSPQELLDDFAAVFERGDKP
;
A
#
# COMPACT_ATOMS: atom_id res chain seq x y z
N MET A 1 -23.55 10.40 2.98
CA MET A 1 -23.03 10.21 2.66
C MET A 1 -22.06 10.06 2.23
N SER A 2 -21.56 10.05 2.26
CA SER A 2 -20.60 10.00 1.90
C SER A 2 -20.02 9.25 1.24
N ASP A 3 -19.99 9.04 0.79
CA ASP A 3 -19.48 8.42 0.21
C ASP A 3 -18.44 8.58 -0.46
N SER A 4 -17.80 9.23 -0.54
CA SER A 4 -16.58 9.45 -1.21
C SER A 4 -15.38 8.96 -0.44
N ALA A 5 -15.56 7.97 0.33
CA ALA A 5 -14.43 7.37 1.04
C ALA A 5 -13.47 6.78 0.03
N SER A 6 -12.17 7.01 0.27
CA SER A 6 -11.15 6.43 -0.57
C SER A 6 -11.12 4.92 -0.42
N PRO A 7 -10.75 4.19 -1.47
CA PRO A 7 -10.59 2.74 -1.33
C PRO A 7 -9.55 2.41 -0.27
N SER A 8 -9.81 1.38 0.48
CA SER A 8 -8.89 0.95 1.51
C SER A 8 -8.92 -0.57 1.62
N ALA A 9 -7.86 -1.13 2.18
CA ALA A 9 -7.74 -2.57 2.36
C ALA A 9 -6.97 -2.85 3.64
N SER A 10 -7.34 -3.94 4.31
CA SER A 10 -6.61 -4.43 5.46
C SER A 10 -5.98 -5.75 5.09
N ILE A 11 -4.71 -5.92 5.43
CA ILE A 11 -3.96 -7.13 5.11
C ILE A 11 -3.44 -7.73 6.40
N SER A 12 -3.69 -9.03 6.58
CA SER A 12 -3.11 -9.78 7.68
C SER A 12 -2.19 -10.83 7.09
N LEU A 13 -0.95 -10.84 7.55
CA LEU A 13 0.08 -11.72 7.02
C LEU A 13 0.36 -12.84 8.01
N SER A 14 0.92 -13.93 7.51
CA SER A 14 1.24 -15.06 8.36
C SER A 14 2.44 -14.78 9.25
N GLY A 15 3.29 -13.84 8.88
CA GLY A 15 4.42 -13.44 9.68
C GLY A 15 4.80 -12.01 9.40
N PRO A 16 5.67 -11.43 10.23
CA PRO A 16 6.04 -10.03 10.03
C PRO A 16 6.90 -9.84 8.78
N ILE A 17 6.74 -8.69 8.15
CA ILE A 17 7.55 -8.31 6.99
C ILE A 17 8.13 -6.92 7.21
N ASP A 18 9.16 -6.64 6.44
CA ASP A 18 9.77 -5.31 6.40
C ASP A 18 9.14 -4.58 5.21
N VAL A 19 8.21 -3.69 5.48
CA VAL A 19 7.45 -3.03 4.42
C VAL A 19 8.37 -2.25 3.49
N PRO A 20 9.29 -1.40 4.00
CA PRO A 20 10.21 -0.72 3.09
C PRO A 20 11.01 -1.67 2.19
N GLU A 21 11.43 -2.80 2.73
CA GLU A 21 12.20 -3.74 1.93
C GLU A 21 11.35 -4.36 0.83
N VAL A 22 10.11 -4.71 1.15
CA VAL A 22 9.21 -5.27 0.15
C VAL A 22 8.97 -4.27 -0.97
N LEU A 23 8.76 -3.01 -0.62
CA LEU A 23 8.55 -1.97 -1.63
C LEU A 23 9.79 -1.78 -2.49
N THR A 24 10.96 -1.79 -1.89
CA THR A 24 12.20 -1.63 -2.62
C THR A 24 12.40 -2.77 -3.60
N ARG A 25 12.14 -3.99 -3.18
CA ARG A 25 12.27 -5.14 -4.07
C ARG A 25 11.29 -5.07 -5.23
N ALA A 26 10.11 -4.53 -5.00
CA ALA A 26 9.11 -4.42 -6.04
C ALA A 26 9.33 -3.22 -6.94
N GLY A 27 10.33 -2.37 -6.63
CA GLY A 27 10.59 -1.19 -7.43
C GLY A 27 9.60 -0.08 -7.17
N ILE A 28 9.02 -0.03 -5.99
CA ILE A 28 8.02 0.97 -5.63
C ILE A 28 8.65 2.01 -4.73
N ASP A 29 8.54 3.27 -5.13
CA ASP A 29 9.05 4.37 -4.32
C ASP A 29 8.17 4.60 -3.11
N TYR A 30 8.77 5.07 -2.04
CA TYR A 30 8.01 5.39 -0.85
C TYR A 30 8.69 6.49 -0.06
N VAL A 31 7.95 7.10 0.85
CA VAL A 31 8.44 8.10 1.78
C VAL A 31 8.03 7.70 3.17
N SER A 32 9.00 7.56 4.07
CA SER A 32 8.70 7.26 5.47
C SER A 32 8.12 8.49 6.16
N VAL A 33 7.00 8.31 6.84
CA VAL A 33 6.43 9.37 7.64
C VAL A 33 6.88 9.22 9.09
N HIS A 34 6.71 8.01 9.64
CA HIS A 34 7.27 7.66 10.94
C HIS A 34 7.32 6.13 11.02
N ASP A 35 7.63 5.62 12.20
CA ASP A 35 7.90 4.19 12.36
C ASP A 35 6.71 3.30 11.98
N GLN A 36 5.52 3.85 12.00
CA GLN A 36 4.32 3.05 11.81
C GLN A 36 3.51 3.47 10.59
N ARG A 37 4.11 4.32 9.74
CA ARG A 37 3.37 4.84 8.60
C ARG A 37 4.32 5.27 7.50
N LEU A 38 3.97 4.95 6.26
CA LEU A 38 4.68 5.48 5.11
C LEU A 38 3.70 5.74 3.98
N LEU A 39 4.17 6.50 3.00
CA LEU A 39 3.41 6.76 1.78
C LEU A 39 4.15 6.08 0.64
N ALA A 40 3.43 5.29 -0.14
CA ALA A 40 3.99 4.59 -1.28
C ALA A 40 3.45 5.20 -2.57
N ILE A 41 4.30 5.28 -3.58
CA ILE A 41 3.92 5.81 -4.88
C ILE A 41 3.91 4.66 -5.86
N TYR A 42 2.73 4.26 -6.28
CA TYR A 42 2.55 3.09 -7.12
C TYR A 42 1.72 3.50 -8.32
N ARG A 43 2.31 3.39 -9.50
CA ARG A 43 1.64 3.73 -10.76
C ARG A 43 1.05 5.13 -10.72
N THR A 44 1.82 6.06 -10.20
CA THR A 44 1.47 7.47 -10.03
C THR A 44 0.35 7.73 -9.03
N GLY A 45 -0.13 6.71 -8.35
CA GLY A 45 -1.06 6.88 -7.25
C GLY A 45 -0.33 6.93 -5.93
N ILE A 46 -0.94 7.55 -4.94
CA ILE A 46 -0.35 7.68 -3.61
C ILE A 46 -1.15 6.85 -2.63
N PHE A 47 -0.48 5.94 -1.94
CA PHE A 47 -1.11 5.03 -1.00
C PHE A 47 -0.53 5.24 0.39
N ASN A 48 -1.39 5.39 1.36
CA ASN A 48 -1.01 5.51 2.76
C ASN A 48 -0.99 4.12 3.39
N VAL A 49 0.15 3.74 3.96
CA VAL A 49 0.32 2.43 4.58
C VAL A 49 0.57 2.63 6.06
N VAL A 50 -0.29 2.05 6.89
CA VAL A 50 -0.22 2.17 8.34
C VAL A 50 -0.08 0.78 8.92
N THR A 51 0.84 0.62 9.85
CA THR A 51 1.12 -0.67 10.46
C THR A 51 0.88 -0.69 11.96
N GLU A 52 0.38 0.40 12.53
CA GLU A 52 0.15 0.45 13.98
C GLU A 52 -0.60 -0.76 14.48
N PRO A 53 -0.23 -1.27 15.64
CA PRO A 53 0.79 -0.76 16.56
C PRO A 53 2.21 -1.22 16.21
N GLU A 54 2.40 -1.94 15.13
CA GLU A 54 3.68 -2.47 14.76
C GLU A 54 4.46 -1.46 13.92
N SER A 55 5.79 -1.66 13.87
CA SER A 55 6.65 -0.83 13.06
C SER A 55 6.58 -1.28 11.59
N VAL A 56 6.79 -0.35 10.66
CA VAL A 56 6.79 -0.70 9.23
C VAL A 56 7.90 -1.70 8.90
N SER A 57 8.95 -1.75 9.70
CA SER A 57 10.04 -2.69 9.45
C SER A 57 9.78 -4.08 10.03
N ASN A 58 8.68 -4.25 10.73
CA ASN A 58 8.36 -5.53 11.36
C ASN A 58 6.85 -5.60 11.54
N ALA A 59 6.12 -5.69 10.43
CA ALA A 59 4.68 -5.56 10.45
C ALA A 59 4.01 -6.82 9.93
N ARG A 60 2.96 -7.23 10.60
CA ARG A 60 2.19 -8.38 10.17
C ARG A 60 0.78 -7.97 9.75
N THR A 61 0.36 -6.78 10.14
CA THR A 61 -0.93 -6.23 9.75
C THR A 61 -0.72 -4.88 9.13
N LEU A 62 -1.33 -4.65 7.97
CA LEU A 62 -1.22 -3.38 7.27
C LEU A 62 -2.60 -2.87 6.91
N GLU A 63 -2.76 -1.56 7.02
CA GLU A 63 -3.94 -0.89 6.49
C GLU A 63 -3.48 0.05 5.39
N ILE A 64 -4.05 -0.13 4.21
CA ILE A 64 -3.66 0.63 3.04
C ILE A 64 -4.84 1.45 2.57
N GLU A 65 -4.59 2.72 2.31
CA GLU A 65 -5.63 3.62 1.84
C GLU A 65 -5.12 4.36 0.61
N CYS A 66 -5.93 4.41 -0.42
CA CYS A 66 -5.56 5.14 -1.63
C CYS A 66 -5.88 6.61 -1.41
N TRP A 67 -4.83 7.43 -1.29
CA TRP A 67 -5.03 8.86 -1.08
C TRP A 67 -5.26 9.60 -2.38
N GLU A 68 -4.57 9.19 -3.44
CA GLU A 68 -4.69 9.86 -4.70
C GLU A 68 -4.51 8.86 -5.83
N ALA A 69 -5.52 8.77 -6.68
CA ALA A 69 -5.48 7.85 -7.80
C ALA A 69 -4.86 8.53 -9.01
N PRO A 70 -4.25 7.74 -9.91
CA PRO A 70 -3.71 8.31 -11.15
C PRO A 70 -4.83 8.90 -12.00
N LEU A 71 -4.46 9.87 -12.81
CA LEU A 71 -5.40 10.45 -13.74
C LEU A 71 -5.74 9.44 -14.84
N PRO A 72 -7.02 9.35 -15.20
CA PRO A 72 -7.43 8.36 -16.19
C PRO A 72 -6.95 8.66 -17.61
N SER A 73 -6.44 9.84 -17.84
CA SER A 73 -6.09 10.26 -19.21
C SER A 73 -4.80 9.66 -19.73
N ARG A 74 -4.17 8.80 -18.98
CA ARG A 74 -2.87 8.27 -19.36
C ARG A 74 -2.91 6.85 -19.87
N GLY A 75 -4.07 6.38 -20.24
CA GLY A 75 -4.18 5.04 -20.75
C GLY A 75 -4.30 3.98 -19.67
N ASP A 76 -4.17 4.37 -18.43
CA ASP A 76 -4.37 3.44 -17.32
C ASP A 76 -5.82 3.56 -16.90
N GLU A 77 -6.62 2.61 -17.29
CA GLU A 77 -8.05 2.66 -17.05
C GLU A 77 -8.49 1.94 -15.80
N ARG A 78 -7.53 1.55 -14.98
CA ARG A 78 -7.89 0.84 -13.77
C ARG A 78 -8.56 1.78 -12.79
N SER A 79 -9.57 1.25 -12.10
CA SER A 79 -10.19 1.99 -11.03
C SER A 79 -9.22 2.09 -9.84
N PRO A 80 -9.44 3.04 -8.95
CA PRO A 80 -8.62 3.10 -7.73
C PRO A 80 -8.65 1.81 -6.94
N GLN A 81 -9.79 1.11 -6.92
CA GLN A 81 -9.88 -0.15 -6.20
C GLN A 81 -8.98 -1.21 -6.84
N GLU A 82 -8.93 -1.25 -8.16
CA GLU A 82 -8.06 -2.22 -8.84
C GLU A 82 -6.60 -1.94 -8.56
N LEU A 83 -6.21 -0.68 -8.54
CA LEU A 83 -4.84 -0.33 -8.21
C LEU A 83 -4.51 -0.68 -6.78
N LEU A 84 -5.45 -0.46 -5.88
CA LEU A 84 -5.26 -0.83 -4.49
C LEU A 84 -5.08 -2.34 -4.35
N ASP A 85 -5.88 -3.12 -5.07
CA ASP A 85 -5.76 -4.56 -5.01
C ASP A 85 -4.41 -5.04 -5.55
N ASP A 86 -3.93 -4.43 -6.64
CA ASP A 86 -2.62 -4.75 -7.17
C ASP A 86 -1.53 -4.42 -6.17
N PHE A 87 -1.64 -3.25 -5.55
CA PHE A 87 -0.64 -2.82 -4.58
C PHE A 87 -0.63 -3.75 -3.38
N ALA A 88 -1.81 -4.11 -2.89
CA ALA A 88 -1.91 -5.00 -1.73
C ALA A 88 -1.29 -6.36 -2.03
N ALA A 89 -1.41 -6.83 -3.25
CA ALA A 89 -0.86 -8.14 -3.62
C ALA A 89 0.66 -8.17 -3.52
N VAL A 90 1.31 -7.01 -3.60
CA VAL A 90 2.76 -6.94 -3.46
C VAL A 90 3.17 -7.46 -2.08
N PHE A 91 2.43 -7.07 -1.06
CA PHE A 91 2.75 -7.49 0.30
C PHE A 91 2.44 -8.95 0.52
N GLU A 92 1.35 -9.42 -0.07
CA GLU A 92 1.00 -10.83 0.07
C GLU A 92 2.04 -11.72 -0.60
N ARG A 93 2.57 -11.29 -1.74
CA ARG A 93 3.65 -12.04 -2.40
C ARG A 93 4.93 -11.99 -1.58
N GLY A 94 5.17 -10.87 -0.91
CA GLY A 94 6.36 -10.75 -0.08
C GLY A 94 6.32 -11.60 1.17
N ASP A 95 5.13 -12.00 1.61
CA ASP A 95 4.96 -12.84 2.78
C ASP A 95 5.30 -14.30 2.51
N LYS A 96 5.24 -14.71 1.25
CA LYS A 96 5.49 -16.08 0.89
C LYS A 96 6.96 -16.32 0.64
N PRO A 97 7.48 -17.46 1.10
CA PRO A 97 8.90 -17.77 0.87
C PRO A 97 9.25 -17.97 -0.59
#